data_b37425afeb2b654a4da0fb61fd1f1d54
#
_entry.id   b37425afeb2b654a4da0fb61fd1f1d54
#
_cell.length_a   1.000
_cell.length_b   1.000
_cell.length_c   1.000
_cell.angle_alpha   90.00
_cell.angle_beta   90.00
_cell.angle_gamma   90.00
#
_symmetry.space_group_name_H-M   'P 1'
#
loop_
_entity.id
_entity.type
_entity.pdbx_description
1 polymer ?
#
loop_
_entity_poly.entity_id
_entity_poly.type
_entity_poly.pdbx_seq_one_letter_code
_entity_poly.pdbx_strand_id
1 'polypeptide(L)' 'MEKSGAARPRGTDSAKVIDVIETKSLRGKGTENDKCRTVIQYWDFEGNLLAEKETE' A
#
# COMPACT_ATOMS: atom_id res chain seq x y z
N MET A 1 1.45 -20.25 13.57
CA MET A 1 1.36 -19.78 13.35
C MET A 1 1.45 -19.43 13.58
N GLU A 2 1.32 -19.05 14.18
CA GLU A 2 1.19 -18.54 14.37
C GLU A 2 1.37 -18.16 14.24
N LYS A 3 1.61 -17.87 14.68
CA LYS A 3 1.76 -17.25 14.51
C LYS A 3 2.16 -16.84 14.33
N SER A 4 2.34 -16.56 14.71
CA SER A 4 2.51 -15.83 14.42
C SER A 4 2.78 -15.30 14.33
N GLY A 5 3.00 -14.82 14.58
CA GLY A 5 2.95 -14.12 14.40
C GLY A 5 3.15 -13.33 14.50
N ALA A 6 3.42 -12.88 14.59
CA ALA A 6 3.46 -11.96 14.53
C ALA A 6 3.30 -11.09 14.91
N ALA A 7 4.10 -10.36 14.81
CA ALA A 7 3.42 -9.48 15.32
C ALA A 7 2.41 -9.70 15.18
N ARG A 8 2.43 -10.04 15.66
CA ARG A 8 1.49 -10.32 15.48
C ARG A 8 0.59 -9.54 15.88
N PRO A 9 -0.14 -9.13 15.06
CA PRO A 9 -1.17 -8.39 15.58
C PRO A 9 -1.88 -9.24 16.54
N ARG A 10 -2.12 -8.71 17.65
CA ARG A 10 -2.93 -9.35 18.54
C ARG A 10 -4.29 -9.27 18.06
N GLY A 11 -5.08 -10.24 18.22
CA GLY A 11 -6.49 -10.18 17.97
C GLY A 11 -6.89 -10.14 16.53
N THR A 12 -6.16 -10.83 15.68
CA THR A 12 -6.63 -11.00 14.31
C THR A 12 -7.82 -11.94 14.35
N ASP A 13 -8.98 -11.42 14.00
CA ASP A 13 -10.20 -12.21 14.00
C ASP A 13 -10.39 -12.98 12.71
N SER A 14 -9.85 -12.48 11.62
CA SER A 14 -9.98 -13.18 10.36
C SER A 14 -8.91 -12.69 9.40
N ALA A 15 -8.66 -13.48 8.36
CA ALA A 15 -7.76 -13.10 7.30
C ALA A 15 -8.27 -13.74 6.03
N LYS A 16 -8.18 -13.01 4.92
CA LYS A 16 -8.61 -13.53 3.64
C LYS A 16 -7.87 -12.79 2.54
N VAL A 17 -7.82 -13.42 1.38
CA VAL A 17 -7.26 -12.80 0.18
C VAL A 17 -8.38 -12.02 -0.50
N ILE A 18 -8.07 -10.80 -0.87
CA ILE A 18 -9.02 -9.96 -1.60
C ILE A 18 -8.33 -9.44 -2.85
N ASP A 19 -9.13 -9.02 -3.82
CA ASP A 19 -8.62 -8.42 -5.03
C ASP A 19 -8.63 -6.91 -4.88
N VAL A 20 -7.57 -6.27 -5.33
CA VAL A 20 -7.47 -4.82 -5.32
C VAL A 20 -6.87 -4.37 -6.63
N ILE A 21 -7.04 -3.09 -6.92
CA ILE A 21 -6.43 -2.47 -8.10
C ILE A 21 -5.18 -1.75 -7.63
N GLU A 22 -4.05 -2.10 -8.21
CA GLU A 22 -2.78 -1.45 -7.90
C GLU A 22 -2.46 -0.45 -8.98
N THR A 23 -2.18 0.79 -8.59
CA THR A 23 -1.73 1.80 -9.53
C THR A 23 -0.35 2.26 -9.12
N LYS A 24 0.47 2.59 -10.13
CA LYS A 24 1.79 3.14 -9.92
C LYS A 24 1.90 4.41 -10.71
N SER A 25 2.42 5.44 -10.09
CA SER A 25 2.58 6.72 -10.76
C SER A 25 3.82 7.41 -10.21
N LEU A 26 4.28 8.39 -10.95
CA LEU A 26 5.41 9.20 -10.49
C LEU A 26 4.86 10.45 -9.82
N ARG A 27 5.53 10.85 -8.77
CA ARG A 27 5.22 12.07 -8.07
C ARG A 27 6.51 12.84 -7.87
N GLY A 28 6.47 14.14 -8.05
CA GLY A 28 7.64 14.97 -7.89
C GLY A 28 8.02 15.62 -9.22
N LYS A 29 8.76 16.73 -9.12
CA LYS A 29 9.14 17.49 -10.30
C LYS A 29 10.48 17.06 -10.87
N GLY A 30 11.22 16.21 -10.17
CA GLY A 30 12.53 15.78 -10.64
C GLY A 30 13.64 16.75 -10.27
N THR A 31 13.41 17.64 -9.32
CA THR A 31 14.42 18.59 -8.87
C THR A 31 15.05 18.08 -7.59
N GLU A 32 16.12 18.77 -7.17
CA GLU A 32 16.77 18.40 -5.92
C GLU A 32 15.82 18.49 -4.74
N ASN A 33 14.93 19.46 -4.78
CA ASN A 33 14.01 19.67 -3.69
C ASN A 33 12.75 18.85 -3.79
N ASP A 34 12.50 18.25 -4.94
CA ASP A 34 11.27 17.52 -5.18
C ASP A 34 11.57 16.37 -6.13
N LYS A 35 12.26 15.37 -5.60
CA LYS A 35 12.72 14.25 -6.42
C LYS A 35 11.54 13.41 -6.86
N CYS A 36 11.68 12.82 -8.03
CA CYS A 36 10.69 11.88 -8.52
C CYS A 36 10.71 10.64 -7.66
N ARG A 37 9.53 10.12 -7.40
CA ARG A 37 9.39 8.88 -6.66
C ARG A 37 8.17 8.15 -7.15
N THR A 38 8.17 6.85 -6.95
CA THR A 38 7.05 6.04 -7.34
C THR A 38 6.05 5.98 -6.20
N VAL A 39 4.80 6.23 -6.53
CA VAL A 39 3.70 6.11 -5.58
C VAL A 39 2.88 4.91 -5.98
N ILE A 40 2.70 3.99 -5.07
CA ILE A 40 1.90 2.79 -5.29
C ILE A 40 0.66 2.93 -4.45
N GLN A 41 -0.49 2.79 -5.09
CA GLN A 41 -1.77 2.93 -4.43
C GLN A 41 -2.61 1.71 -4.68
N TYR A 42 -3.40 1.35 -3.72
CA TYR A 42 -4.30 0.20 -3.81
C TYR A 42 -5.72 0.70 -3.60
N TRP A 43 -6.59 0.28 -4.47
CA TRP A 43 -7.97 0.76 -4.53
C TRP A 43 -8.92 -0.42 -4.53
N ASP A 44 -10.11 -0.22 -4.01
CA ASP A 44 -11.16 -1.22 -4.21
C ASP A 44 -11.80 -0.97 -5.57
N PHE A 45 -12.74 -1.82 -5.93
CA PHE A 45 -13.36 -1.73 -7.25
C PHE A 45 -14.36 -0.59 -7.33
N GLU A 46 -14.62 0.08 -6.23
CA GLU A 46 -15.52 1.22 -6.20
C GLU A 46 -14.78 2.54 -6.22
N GLY A 47 -13.45 2.48 -6.29
CA GLY A 47 -12.67 3.70 -6.40
C GLY A 47 -12.22 4.28 -5.08
N ASN A 48 -12.36 3.55 -4.01
CA ASN A 48 -11.88 4.02 -2.70
C ASN A 48 -10.44 3.64 -2.49
N LEU A 49 -9.64 4.61 -2.03
CA LEU A 49 -8.23 4.37 -1.76
C LEU A 49 -8.10 3.60 -0.47
N LEU A 50 -7.40 2.48 -0.54
CA LEU A 50 -7.23 1.60 0.61
C LEU A 50 -5.87 1.75 1.26
N ALA A 51 -4.83 1.98 0.47
CA ALA A 51 -3.47 2.10 1.00
C ALA A 51 -2.62 2.82 -0.02
N GLU A 52 -1.53 3.40 0.46
CA GLU A 52 -0.60 4.12 -0.39
C GLU A 52 0.79 4.00 0.20
N LYS A 53 1.79 3.88 -0.66
CA LYS A 53 3.17 3.97 -0.21
C LYS A 53 4.00 4.64 -1.30
N GLU A 54 5.07 5.30 -0.86
CA GLU A 54 6.00 5.96 -1.76
C GLU A 54 7.34 5.26 -1.68
N THR A 55 7.98 5.10 -2.83
CA THR A 55 9.32 4.56 -2.89
C THR A 55 10.17 5.47 -3.77
N GLU A 56 11.47 5.49 -3.49
CA GLU A 56 12.40 6.28 -4.31
C GLU A 56 13.14 5.40 -5.28
#